data_cb58a696669a6c5b7356fc2682d32841
#
_entry.id   cb58a696669a6c5b7356fc2682d32841
#
_cell.length_a   1.000
_cell.length_b   1.000
_cell.length_c   1.000
_cell.angle_alpha   90.00
_cell.angle_beta   90.00
_cell.angle_gamma   90.00
#
_symmetry.space_group_name_H-M   'P 1'
#
loop_
_entity.id
_entity.type
_entity.pdbx_description
1 polymer ?
#
loop_
_entity_poly.entity_id
_entity_poly.type
_entity_poly.pdbx_seq_one_letter_code
_entity_poly.pdbx_strand_id
1 'polypeptide(L)'
;MAHPGFTPTQLAARAAYLLRGNDLGTMTSAAPRLYPHMWSWDAAFVAVGLAPLSVERAVIELDTLLSAQWKNGMIPHIVFANGVDGYFPGPARWECKKLAANAPDGPDTSGITQPPVHAIAVQRILDHSRRHGRSTRAVAEEFLNRRWPDLVRWHRWLAHARDPKESGRITLYHGWESGMDNSPRWDRAYANVTPGDLPPYQREDLLVVSDPSQRPSDREYDRYLWLVEQMRRAGYDDYQLASTMSFAVEDVFVTAIFALACEVLANIGEEYKQPHADVRELYSWAERFRAGVVATTDARTGAARDFDVRLQRWINTETLSMFAPLLCGGLPRDTERSLLRLFEGPRFCGHPDLRYALPPSTSPVSKDFRSREYWRGPVWPVMSWLFSWVFARRGWAERSFMLRAEGLRQASDGSFAEYYEPFTGEPLGSMQQSWTAASVLDWLG
;
A
#
# COMPACT_ATOMS: atom_id res chain seq x y z
N MET A 1 13.15 25.19 -23.01
CA MET A 1 11.70 25.20 -23.29
C MET A 1 11.16 23.89 -22.75
N ALA A 2 10.25 23.93 -21.76
CA ALA A 2 9.58 22.71 -21.29
C ALA A 2 8.74 22.16 -22.45
N HIS A 3 8.89 20.88 -22.76
CA HIS A 3 7.99 20.20 -23.70
C HIS A 3 6.56 20.33 -23.16
N PRO A 4 5.57 20.68 -24.01
CA PRO A 4 4.19 20.65 -23.58
C PRO A 4 3.87 19.20 -23.16
N GLY A 5 3.35 19.02 -21.95
CA GLY A 5 2.97 17.70 -21.44
C GLY A 5 1.90 17.04 -22.34
N PHE A 6 1.72 15.74 -22.20
CA PHE A 6 0.70 14.99 -22.93
C PHE A 6 -0.71 15.48 -22.59
N THR A 7 -1.58 15.52 -23.59
CA THR A 7 -3.03 15.73 -23.37
C THR A 7 -3.61 14.57 -22.53
N PRO A 8 -4.76 14.76 -21.84
CA PRO A 8 -5.40 13.69 -21.08
C PRO A 8 -5.60 12.39 -21.87
N THR A 9 -6.03 12.49 -23.13
CA THR A 9 -6.21 11.32 -24.01
C THR A 9 -4.88 10.62 -24.34
N GLN A 10 -3.84 11.39 -24.64
CA GLN A 10 -2.52 10.83 -24.91
C GLN A 10 -1.92 10.19 -23.65
N LEU A 11 -2.11 10.82 -22.49
CA LEU A 11 -1.63 10.30 -21.21
C LEU A 11 -2.33 8.98 -20.85
N ALA A 12 -3.67 8.91 -21.05
CA ALA A 12 -4.42 7.67 -20.86
C ALA A 12 -3.94 6.56 -21.79
N ALA A 13 -3.71 6.86 -23.06
CA ALA A 13 -3.22 5.89 -24.04
C ALA A 13 -1.83 5.35 -23.66
N ARG A 14 -0.93 6.22 -23.19
CA ARG A 14 0.40 5.80 -22.72
C ARG A 14 0.34 4.97 -21.46
N ALA A 15 -0.51 5.32 -20.50
CA ALA A 15 -0.72 4.55 -19.27
C ALA A 15 -1.28 3.15 -19.58
N ALA A 16 -2.26 3.06 -20.48
CA ALA A 16 -2.81 1.78 -20.94
C ALA A 16 -1.75 0.93 -21.67
N TYR A 17 -0.92 1.57 -22.51
CA TYR A 17 0.18 0.88 -23.19
C TYR A 17 1.22 0.32 -22.20
N LEU A 18 1.54 1.09 -21.14
CA LEU A 18 2.45 0.63 -20.07
C LEU A 18 1.87 -0.59 -19.36
N LEU A 19 0.61 -0.53 -18.90
CA LEU A 19 -0.02 -1.68 -18.23
C LEU A 19 -0.06 -2.91 -19.15
N ARG A 20 -0.28 -2.73 -20.44
CA ARG A 20 -0.21 -3.81 -21.43
C ARG A 20 1.19 -4.40 -21.56
N GLY A 21 2.23 -3.55 -21.50
CA GLY A 21 3.64 -3.98 -21.55
C GLY A 21 4.08 -4.75 -20.30
N ASN A 22 3.47 -4.46 -19.15
CA ASN A 22 3.76 -5.09 -17.87
C ASN A 22 2.86 -6.33 -17.59
N ASP A 23 1.93 -6.64 -18.49
CA ASP A 23 1.00 -7.76 -18.37
C ASP A 23 1.71 -9.10 -18.61
N LEU A 24 1.69 -10.00 -17.63
CA LEU A 24 2.23 -11.35 -17.68
C LEU A 24 1.13 -12.42 -17.92
N GLY A 25 -0.05 -12.01 -18.38
CA GLY A 25 -1.20 -12.87 -18.66
C GLY A 25 -2.27 -12.82 -17.57
N THR A 26 -2.03 -13.42 -16.43
CA THR A 26 -2.99 -13.41 -15.31
C THR A 26 -2.63 -12.38 -14.23
N MET A 27 -1.41 -11.90 -14.21
CA MET A 27 -0.90 -10.89 -13.28
C MET A 27 -0.16 -9.79 -14.04
N THR A 28 0.01 -8.64 -13.40
CA THR A 28 0.81 -7.52 -13.92
C THR A 28 2.06 -7.37 -13.06
N SER A 29 3.24 -7.26 -13.66
CA SER A 29 4.46 -6.92 -12.92
C SER A 29 4.34 -5.50 -12.37
N ALA A 30 4.81 -5.26 -11.15
CA ALA A 30 4.80 -3.90 -10.59
C ALA A 30 5.70 -2.96 -11.39
N ALA A 31 6.88 -3.45 -11.80
CA ALA A 31 7.76 -2.82 -12.78
C ALA A 31 8.67 -3.86 -13.44
N PRO A 32 8.87 -3.85 -14.78
CA PRO A 32 9.47 -4.98 -15.51
C PRO A 32 10.90 -5.33 -15.11
N ARG A 33 11.68 -4.35 -14.64
CA ARG A 33 13.11 -4.53 -14.32
C ARG A 33 13.38 -4.61 -12.83
N LEU A 34 12.75 -3.75 -12.03
CA LEU A 34 13.01 -3.64 -10.59
C LEU A 34 12.09 -4.54 -9.76
N TYR A 35 10.84 -4.69 -10.20
CA TYR A 35 9.81 -5.45 -9.50
C TYR A 35 9.05 -6.36 -10.46
N PRO A 36 9.69 -7.45 -10.96
CA PRO A 36 9.17 -8.25 -12.07
C PRO A 36 8.07 -9.24 -11.69
N HIS A 37 7.56 -9.19 -10.47
CA HIS A 37 6.52 -10.06 -9.94
C HIS A 37 5.24 -9.29 -9.60
N MET A 38 4.24 -9.96 -9.03
CA MET A 38 3.03 -9.34 -8.51
C MET A 38 3.21 -8.99 -7.03
N TRP A 39 3.20 -7.70 -6.68
CA TRP A 39 3.07 -7.22 -5.31
C TRP A 39 1.61 -7.04 -4.96
N SER A 40 1.26 -7.30 -3.70
CA SER A 40 -0.12 -7.36 -3.22
C SER A 40 -0.88 -6.04 -3.36
N TRP A 41 -0.36 -4.95 -2.80
CA TRP A 41 -1.05 -3.67 -2.88
C TRP A 41 -0.92 -3.03 -4.27
N ASP A 42 0.19 -3.30 -4.99
CA ASP A 42 0.35 -2.93 -6.39
C ASP A 42 -0.73 -3.57 -7.26
N ALA A 43 -0.99 -4.87 -7.10
CA ALA A 43 -2.05 -5.56 -7.83
C ALA A 43 -3.44 -4.93 -7.59
N ALA A 44 -3.72 -4.49 -6.36
CA ALA A 44 -4.95 -3.77 -6.07
C ALA A 44 -5.02 -2.42 -6.78
N PHE A 45 -3.95 -1.60 -6.77
CA PHE A 45 -3.90 -0.36 -7.54
C PHE A 45 -3.94 -0.60 -9.04
N VAL A 46 -3.26 -1.63 -9.53
CA VAL A 46 -3.32 -2.04 -10.95
C VAL A 46 -4.75 -2.41 -11.35
N ALA A 47 -5.45 -3.17 -10.53
CA ALA A 47 -6.86 -3.51 -10.79
C ALA A 47 -7.76 -2.26 -10.85
N VAL A 48 -7.49 -1.24 -10.02
CA VAL A 48 -8.17 0.06 -10.09
C VAL A 48 -7.99 0.71 -11.47
N GLY A 49 -6.76 0.75 -11.98
CA GLY A 49 -6.45 1.36 -13.28
C GLY A 49 -6.85 0.50 -14.48
N LEU A 50 -6.97 -0.81 -14.32
CA LEU A 50 -7.49 -1.72 -15.35
C LEU A 50 -9.02 -1.63 -15.47
N ALA A 51 -9.75 -1.36 -14.38
CA ALA A 51 -11.20 -1.35 -14.38
C ALA A 51 -11.84 -0.41 -15.42
N PRO A 52 -11.35 0.82 -15.66
CA PRO A 52 -11.86 1.67 -16.75
C PRO A 52 -11.52 1.15 -18.16
N LEU A 53 -10.51 0.28 -18.32
CA LEU A 53 -10.12 -0.29 -19.61
C LEU A 53 -10.81 -1.63 -19.87
N SER A 54 -10.82 -2.53 -18.89
CA SER A 54 -11.48 -3.83 -18.91
C SER A 54 -11.71 -4.33 -17.48
N VAL A 55 -12.98 -4.39 -17.11
CA VAL A 55 -13.42 -4.97 -15.83
C VAL A 55 -12.97 -6.44 -15.71
N GLU A 56 -13.05 -7.19 -16.82
CA GLU A 56 -12.64 -8.60 -16.88
C GLU A 56 -11.15 -8.76 -16.53
N ARG A 57 -10.29 -7.88 -17.08
CA ARG A 57 -8.85 -7.96 -16.78
C ARG A 57 -8.55 -7.52 -15.34
N ALA A 58 -9.27 -6.52 -14.82
CA ALA A 58 -9.16 -6.10 -13.42
C ALA A 58 -9.58 -7.21 -12.44
N VAL A 59 -10.64 -7.96 -12.79
CA VAL A 59 -11.08 -9.15 -12.04
C VAL A 59 -10.00 -10.23 -12.06
N ILE A 60 -9.39 -10.53 -13.22
CA ILE A 60 -8.31 -11.53 -13.34
C ILE A 60 -7.12 -11.16 -12.45
N GLU A 61 -6.75 -9.88 -12.37
CA GLU A 61 -5.66 -9.40 -11.53
C GLU A 61 -5.88 -9.75 -10.05
N LEU A 62 -7.04 -9.36 -9.49
CA LEU A 62 -7.38 -9.66 -8.10
C LEU A 62 -7.63 -11.16 -7.87
N ASP A 63 -8.20 -11.87 -8.84
CA ASP A 63 -8.45 -13.31 -8.75
C ASP A 63 -7.15 -14.10 -8.64
N THR A 64 -6.13 -13.71 -9.40
CA THR A 64 -4.80 -14.30 -9.34
C THR A 64 -4.16 -14.08 -7.96
N LEU A 65 -4.22 -12.87 -7.44
CA LEU A 65 -3.71 -12.56 -6.10
C LEU A 65 -4.43 -13.38 -5.01
N LEU A 66 -5.77 -13.40 -5.03
CA LEU A 66 -6.57 -14.12 -4.05
C LEU A 66 -6.39 -15.65 -4.15
N SER A 67 -6.03 -16.16 -5.32
CA SER A 67 -5.68 -17.58 -5.49
C SER A 67 -4.36 -17.97 -4.83
N ALA A 68 -3.52 -16.98 -4.49
CA ALA A 68 -2.28 -17.16 -3.73
C ALA A 68 -2.46 -16.92 -2.22
N GLN A 69 -3.69 -16.70 -1.75
CA GLN A 69 -3.98 -16.49 -0.33
C GLN A 69 -3.54 -17.70 0.50
N TRP A 70 -2.89 -17.45 1.62
CA TRP A 70 -2.49 -18.47 2.57
C TRP A 70 -3.70 -19.14 3.25
N LYS A 71 -3.55 -20.36 3.70
CA LYS A 71 -4.63 -21.15 4.33
C LYS A 71 -5.21 -20.49 5.59
N ASN A 72 -4.38 -19.71 6.34
CA ASN A 72 -4.81 -18.90 7.48
C ASN A 72 -5.54 -17.60 7.09
N GLY A 73 -5.55 -17.22 5.82
CA GLY A 73 -6.22 -16.03 5.31
C GLY A 73 -5.28 -14.88 4.92
N MET A 74 -3.99 -14.95 5.21
CA MET A 74 -3.01 -13.92 4.81
C MET A 74 -2.96 -13.77 3.28
N ILE A 75 -3.02 -12.54 2.79
CA ILE A 75 -2.62 -12.24 1.40
C ILE A 75 -1.12 -11.92 1.43
N PRO A 76 -0.29 -12.65 0.65
CA PRO A 76 1.15 -12.46 0.67
C PRO A 76 1.56 -11.14 0.00
N HIS A 77 2.61 -10.54 0.49
CA HIS A 77 3.24 -9.33 -0.06
C HIS A 77 3.68 -9.52 -1.53
N ILE A 78 4.25 -10.68 -1.90
CA ILE A 78 4.63 -11.02 -3.27
C ILE A 78 4.05 -12.39 -3.66
N VAL A 79 3.50 -12.45 -4.86
CA VAL A 79 3.27 -13.69 -5.62
C VAL A 79 4.32 -13.72 -6.72
N PHE A 80 5.20 -14.72 -6.67
CA PHE A 80 6.28 -14.85 -7.63
C PHE A 80 5.78 -15.37 -8.97
N ALA A 81 6.09 -14.63 -10.04
CA ALA A 81 5.77 -15.06 -11.40
C ALA A 81 6.68 -16.23 -11.81
N ASN A 82 6.09 -17.27 -12.39
CA ASN A 82 6.82 -18.45 -12.82
C ASN A 82 7.81 -18.11 -13.95
N GLY A 83 9.04 -18.64 -13.85
CA GLY A 83 10.07 -18.46 -14.87
C GLY A 83 10.63 -17.04 -14.97
N VAL A 84 10.40 -16.20 -13.96
CA VAL A 84 10.95 -14.85 -13.87
C VAL A 84 12.03 -14.83 -12.79
N ASP A 85 13.26 -14.53 -13.20
CA ASP A 85 14.43 -14.40 -12.34
C ASP A 85 14.83 -12.93 -12.15
N GLY A 86 15.90 -12.67 -11.38
CA GLY A 86 16.48 -11.33 -11.22
C GLY A 86 15.85 -10.48 -10.13
N TYR A 87 15.18 -11.10 -9.15
CA TYR A 87 14.70 -10.43 -7.95
C TYR A 87 15.18 -11.12 -6.66
N PHE A 88 15.61 -10.31 -5.68
CA PHE A 88 15.99 -10.78 -4.35
C PHE A 88 15.31 -9.90 -3.27
N PRO A 89 14.76 -10.53 -2.20
CA PRO A 89 14.75 -11.96 -1.86
C PRO A 89 13.67 -12.73 -2.63
N GLY A 90 14.08 -13.74 -3.39
CA GLY A 90 13.23 -14.64 -4.16
C GLY A 90 12.71 -15.85 -3.36
N PRO A 91 11.94 -16.77 -3.99
CA PRO A 91 11.31 -17.92 -3.33
C PRO A 91 12.27 -18.78 -2.50
N ALA A 92 13.50 -18.98 -3.01
CA ALA A 92 14.54 -19.74 -2.31
C ALA A 92 14.99 -19.09 -0.99
N ARG A 93 14.87 -17.76 -0.86
CA ARG A 93 15.17 -17.07 0.40
C ARG A 93 14.01 -17.13 1.38
N TRP A 94 12.77 -17.08 0.90
CA TRP A 94 11.58 -17.17 1.75
C TRP A 94 11.30 -18.61 2.23
N GLU A 95 11.48 -19.63 1.38
CA GLU A 95 11.19 -21.04 1.65
C GLU A 95 9.79 -21.30 2.26
N CYS A 96 8.79 -20.48 1.92
CA CYS A 96 7.48 -20.50 2.58
C CYS A 96 6.79 -21.87 2.49
N LYS A 97 6.78 -22.51 1.31
CA LYS A 97 6.17 -23.85 1.14
C LYS A 97 6.81 -24.93 1.99
N LYS A 98 8.11 -24.79 2.27
CA LYS A 98 8.86 -25.76 3.07
C LYS A 98 8.66 -25.57 4.57
N LEU A 99 8.53 -24.31 5.01
CA LEU A 99 8.59 -23.94 6.43
C LEU A 99 7.22 -23.63 7.03
N ALA A 100 6.25 -23.16 6.22
CA ALA A 100 4.96 -22.70 6.70
C ALA A 100 3.83 -23.67 6.33
N ALA A 101 3.16 -24.24 7.33
CA ALA A 101 2.01 -25.12 7.12
C ALA A 101 0.82 -24.40 6.40
N ASN A 102 0.73 -23.09 6.56
CA ASN A 102 -0.31 -22.25 5.98
C ASN A 102 0.02 -21.72 4.57
N ALA A 103 1.23 -21.92 4.06
CA ALA A 103 1.59 -21.48 2.71
C ALA A 103 0.69 -22.12 1.65
N PRO A 104 0.38 -21.43 0.54
CA PRO A 104 -0.44 -21.99 -0.53
C PRO A 104 0.28 -23.12 -1.25
N ASP A 105 -0.47 -24.10 -1.73
CA ASP A 105 0.08 -25.22 -2.52
C ASP A 105 0.40 -24.79 -3.96
N GLY A 106 -0.21 -23.69 -4.44
CA GLY A 106 -0.06 -23.13 -5.79
C GLY A 106 1.24 -22.36 -6.01
N PRO A 107 1.20 -21.03 -6.26
CA PRO A 107 2.40 -20.25 -6.56
C PRO A 107 3.33 -20.10 -5.36
N ASP A 108 4.60 -19.79 -5.61
CA ASP A 108 5.52 -19.36 -4.57
C ASP A 108 5.18 -17.93 -4.12
N THR A 109 5.30 -17.69 -2.81
CA THR A 109 4.97 -16.40 -2.19
C THR A 109 6.02 -15.98 -1.18
N SER A 110 6.06 -14.69 -0.86
CA SER A 110 6.71 -14.21 0.35
C SER A 110 5.89 -14.57 1.60
N GLY A 111 6.53 -14.53 2.78
CA GLY A 111 5.91 -14.88 4.07
C GLY A 111 5.42 -13.69 4.89
N ILE A 112 5.26 -12.52 4.27
CA ILE A 112 4.74 -11.28 4.88
C ILE A 112 3.59 -10.73 4.06
N THR A 113 2.92 -9.70 4.57
CA THR A 113 1.78 -9.04 3.93
C THR A 113 2.08 -7.60 3.49
N GLN A 114 1.08 -6.87 2.98
CA GLN A 114 1.12 -5.44 2.63
C GLN A 114 -0.19 -4.73 2.99
N PRO A 115 -0.29 -3.37 2.85
CA PRO A 115 -1.50 -2.62 3.21
C PRO A 115 -2.76 -3.12 2.50
N PRO A 116 -3.89 -3.26 3.23
CA PRO A 116 -5.11 -3.92 2.73
C PRO A 116 -6.01 -3.00 1.88
N VAL A 117 -5.53 -2.56 0.72
CA VAL A 117 -6.28 -1.70 -0.22
C VAL A 117 -7.22 -2.48 -1.15
N HIS A 118 -7.29 -3.80 -1.02
CA HIS A 118 -8.01 -4.70 -1.94
C HIS A 118 -9.52 -4.44 -2.00
N ALA A 119 -10.18 -4.15 -0.85
CA ALA A 119 -11.60 -3.80 -0.84
C ALA A 119 -11.90 -2.53 -1.64
N ILE A 120 -10.97 -1.56 -1.65
CA ILE A 120 -11.09 -0.34 -2.47
C ILE A 120 -11.03 -0.71 -3.95
N ALA A 121 -10.14 -1.62 -4.34
CA ALA A 121 -10.05 -2.10 -5.73
C ALA A 121 -11.34 -2.83 -6.16
N VAL A 122 -11.90 -3.69 -5.30
CA VAL A 122 -13.20 -4.34 -5.54
C VAL A 122 -14.31 -3.29 -5.76
N GLN A 123 -14.37 -2.25 -4.91
CA GLN A 123 -15.34 -1.15 -5.08
C GLN A 123 -15.17 -0.47 -6.44
N ARG A 124 -13.94 -0.17 -6.87
CA ARG A 124 -13.68 0.48 -8.16
C ARG A 124 -14.07 -0.41 -9.35
N ILE A 125 -13.80 -1.71 -9.27
CA ILE A 125 -14.26 -2.69 -10.28
C ILE A 125 -15.79 -2.67 -10.38
N LEU A 126 -16.51 -2.72 -9.26
CA LEU A 126 -17.96 -2.67 -9.24
C LEU A 126 -18.51 -1.34 -9.77
N ASP A 127 -17.90 -0.21 -9.41
CA ASP A 127 -18.29 1.12 -9.89
C ASP A 127 -18.14 1.23 -11.41
N HIS A 128 -17.03 0.77 -11.99
CA HIS A 128 -16.83 0.78 -13.43
C HIS A 128 -17.75 -0.21 -14.14
N SER A 129 -17.99 -1.40 -13.56
CA SER A 129 -18.91 -2.38 -14.17
C SER A 129 -20.32 -1.84 -14.35
N ARG A 130 -20.79 -0.93 -13.47
CA ARG A 130 -22.12 -0.30 -13.58
C ARG A 130 -22.23 0.66 -14.78
N ARG A 131 -21.11 1.22 -15.24
CA ARG A 131 -21.06 2.14 -16.40
C ARG A 131 -21.02 1.37 -17.71
N HIS A 132 -20.74 0.07 -17.69
CA HIS A 132 -20.68 -0.83 -18.83
C HIS A 132 -21.93 -1.71 -18.92
N GLY A 133 -22.05 -2.49 -19.98
CA GLY A 133 -23.24 -3.31 -20.24
C GLY A 133 -23.49 -4.42 -19.20
N ARG A 134 -24.64 -5.08 -19.31
CA ARG A 134 -25.10 -6.10 -18.35
C ARG A 134 -24.12 -7.28 -18.20
N SER A 135 -23.42 -7.68 -19.26
CA SER A 135 -22.43 -8.76 -19.24
C SER A 135 -21.23 -8.44 -18.36
N THR A 136 -20.66 -7.23 -18.46
CA THR A 136 -19.54 -6.77 -17.65
C THR A 136 -19.91 -6.67 -16.17
N ARG A 137 -21.13 -6.20 -15.88
CA ARG A 137 -21.67 -6.20 -14.52
C ARG A 137 -21.75 -7.61 -13.94
N ALA A 138 -22.23 -8.58 -14.72
CA ALA A 138 -22.32 -9.97 -14.27
C ALA A 138 -20.96 -10.57 -13.92
N VAL A 139 -19.91 -10.25 -14.69
CA VAL A 139 -18.53 -10.69 -14.38
C VAL A 139 -18.05 -10.17 -13.02
N ALA A 140 -18.27 -8.88 -12.73
CA ALA A 140 -17.86 -8.28 -11.47
C ALA A 140 -18.64 -8.84 -10.27
N GLU A 141 -19.97 -9.06 -10.43
CA GLU A 141 -20.82 -9.64 -9.39
C GLU A 141 -20.49 -11.12 -9.14
N GLU A 142 -20.21 -11.91 -10.18
CA GLU A 142 -19.77 -13.30 -10.06
C GLU A 142 -18.42 -13.39 -9.32
N PHE A 143 -17.46 -12.52 -9.69
CA PHE A 143 -16.18 -12.42 -8.97
C PHE A 143 -16.39 -12.10 -7.49
N LEU A 144 -17.21 -11.09 -7.17
CA LEU A 144 -17.51 -10.72 -5.79
C LEU A 144 -18.08 -11.91 -5.01
N ASN A 145 -19.10 -12.59 -5.57
CA ASN A 145 -19.75 -13.70 -4.90
C ASN A 145 -18.78 -14.88 -4.67
N ARG A 146 -17.94 -15.19 -5.63
CA ARG A 146 -16.96 -16.27 -5.54
C ARG A 146 -15.85 -15.95 -4.55
N ARG A 147 -15.36 -14.71 -4.52
CA ARG A 147 -14.22 -14.28 -3.70
C ARG A 147 -14.59 -13.61 -2.38
N TRP A 148 -15.87 -13.44 -2.10
CA TRP A 148 -16.32 -12.88 -0.83
C TRP A 148 -15.75 -13.60 0.39
N PRO A 149 -15.76 -14.95 0.47
CA PRO A 149 -15.19 -15.66 1.60
C PRO A 149 -13.67 -15.40 1.77
N ASP A 150 -12.94 -15.25 0.66
CA ASP A 150 -11.50 -14.99 0.67
C ASP A 150 -11.21 -13.57 1.18
N LEU A 151 -11.97 -12.58 0.74
CA LEU A 151 -11.87 -11.20 1.20
C LEU A 151 -12.18 -11.08 2.70
N VAL A 152 -13.24 -11.72 3.18
CA VAL A 152 -13.58 -11.73 4.62
C VAL A 152 -12.50 -12.44 5.43
N ARG A 153 -12.00 -13.60 4.96
CA ARG A 153 -10.92 -14.36 5.61
C ARG A 153 -9.65 -13.54 5.73
N TRP A 154 -9.31 -12.72 4.72
CA TRP A 154 -8.21 -11.76 4.76
C TRP A 154 -8.38 -10.72 5.88
N HIS A 155 -9.55 -10.08 5.95
CA HIS A 155 -9.85 -9.10 6.99
C HIS A 155 -9.84 -9.74 8.38
N ARG A 156 -10.38 -10.96 8.50
CA ARG A 156 -10.37 -11.72 9.76
C ARG A 156 -8.96 -12.04 10.23
N TRP A 157 -8.08 -12.46 9.31
CA TRP A 157 -6.67 -12.69 9.63
C TRP A 157 -5.99 -11.41 10.15
N LEU A 158 -6.14 -10.28 9.48
CA LEU A 158 -5.59 -9.00 9.94
C LEU A 158 -6.11 -8.60 11.33
N ALA A 159 -7.43 -8.73 11.55
CA ALA A 159 -8.06 -8.33 12.81
C ALA A 159 -7.59 -9.15 14.02
N HIS A 160 -7.17 -10.41 13.79
CA HIS A 160 -6.77 -11.32 14.88
C HIS A 160 -5.26 -11.55 14.94
N ALA A 161 -4.62 -11.92 13.82
CA ALA A 161 -3.19 -12.23 13.80
C ALA A 161 -2.31 -11.00 13.97
N ARG A 162 -2.81 -9.83 13.54
CA ARG A 162 -2.05 -8.57 13.57
C ARG A 162 -2.49 -7.59 14.66
N ASP A 163 -3.45 -7.98 15.49
CA ASP A 163 -3.83 -7.26 16.72
C ASP A 163 -3.91 -8.22 17.92
N PRO A 164 -2.79 -8.91 18.27
CA PRO A 164 -2.79 -9.94 19.30
C PRO A 164 -3.07 -9.41 20.71
N LYS A 165 -3.04 -8.09 20.91
CA LYS A 165 -3.32 -7.42 22.20
C LYS A 165 -4.68 -6.74 22.23
N GLU A 166 -5.47 -6.90 21.18
CA GLU A 166 -6.78 -6.25 21.02
C GLU A 166 -6.72 -4.72 21.21
N SER A 167 -5.63 -4.11 20.79
CA SER A 167 -5.38 -2.67 20.88
C SER A 167 -6.18 -1.84 19.86
N GLY A 168 -6.78 -2.51 18.87
CA GLY A 168 -7.39 -1.88 17.70
C GLY A 168 -6.34 -1.29 16.74
N ARG A 169 -5.10 -1.80 16.75
CA ARG A 169 -4.01 -1.35 15.89
C ARG A 169 -3.28 -2.54 15.28
N ILE A 170 -3.00 -2.44 13.98
CA ILE A 170 -2.29 -3.47 13.22
C ILE A 170 -0.81 -3.43 13.58
N THR A 171 -0.28 -4.54 14.05
CA THR A 171 1.15 -4.72 14.33
C THR A 171 1.86 -5.29 13.12
N LEU A 172 2.92 -4.60 12.69
CA LEU A 172 3.84 -5.05 11.65
C LEU A 172 5.10 -5.64 12.28
N TYR A 173 5.59 -6.71 11.67
CA TYR A 173 6.83 -7.40 12.10
C TYR A 173 7.98 -7.18 11.13
N HIS A 174 7.72 -6.46 10.03
CA HIS A 174 8.71 -6.05 9.04
C HIS A 174 8.28 -4.70 8.43
N GLY A 175 9.22 -3.79 8.20
CA GLY A 175 8.89 -2.50 7.58
C GLY A 175 8.31 -2.62 6.17
N TRP A 176 8.66 -3.66 5.40
CA TRP A 176 8.06 -3.93 4.09
C TRP A 176 6.56 -4.17 4.14
N GLU A 177 6.02 -4.66 5.26
CA GLU A 177 4.56 -4.83 5.42
C GLU A 177 3.79 -3.51 5.41
N SER A 178 4.46 -2.39 5.72
CA SER A 178 3.86 -1.05 5.64
C SER A 178 3.72 -0.53 4.22
N GLY A 179 4.44 -1.12 3.25
CA GLY A 179 4.65 -0.57 1.92
C GLY A 179 5.52 0.69 1.89
N MET A 180 6.01 1.17 3.05
CA MET A 180 6.84 2.37 3.23
C MET A 180 8.19 1.99 3.83
N ASP A 181 8.95 1.18 3.15
CA ASP A 181 10.05 0.33 3.61
C ASP A 181 11.10 1.01 4.48
N ASN A 182 11.67 2.14 4.00
CA ASN A 182 12.71 2.89 4.70
C ASN A 182 12.19 4.21 5.30
N SER A 183 10.89 4.31 5.57
CA SER A 183 10.33 5.48 6.23
C SER A 183 11.10 5.80 7.52
N PRO A 184 11.38 7.09 7.84
CA PRO A 184 12.07 7.46 9.07
C PRO A 184 11.32 7.07 10.35
N ARG A 185 10.07 6.63 10.23
CA ARG A 185 9.30 6.03 11.33
C ARG A 185 9.99 4.80 11.93
N TRP A 186 10.71 4.07 11.09
CA TRP A 186 11.32 2.78 11.45
C TRP A 186 12.73 2.90 11.99
N ASP A 187 13.40 4.06 11.88
CA ASP A 187 14.83 4.24 12.20
C ASP A 187 15.19 3.69 13.57
N ARG A 188 14.41 3.98 14.59
CA ARG A 188 14.67 3.51 15.96
C ARG A 188 14.33 2.04 16.17
N ALA A 189 13.22 1.58 15.59
CA ALA A 189 12.85 0.17 15.67
C ALA A 189 13.90 -0.69 14.97
N TYR A 190 14.36 -0.29 13.79
CA TYR A 190 15.45 -0.97 13.08
C TYR A 190 16.80 -0.85 13.81
N ALA A 191 17.10 0.28 14.44
CA ALA A 191 18.32 0.42 15.22
C ALA A 191 18.43 -0.60 16.38
N ASN A 192 17.28 -1.07 16.88
CA ASN A 192 17.18 -2.11 17.90
C ASN A 192 17.30 -3.54 17.34
N VAL A 193 17.26 -3.70 16.01
CA VAL A 193 17.47 -5.00 15.35
C VAL A 193 18.97 -5.23 15.18
N THR A 194 19.50 -6.24 15.88
CA THR A 194 20.87 -6.70 15.72
C THR A 194 20.89 -7.95 14.85
N PRO A 195 21.39 -7.87 13.61
CA PRO A 195 21.50 -9.04 12.75
C PRO A 195 22.43 -10.11 13.37
N GLY A 196 22.00 -11.37 13.28
CA GLY A 196 22.85 -12.52 13.55
C GLY A 196 23.51 -13.02 12.25
N ASP A 197 23.85 -14.31 12.22
CA ASP A 197 24.43 -14.93 11.03
C ASP A 197 23.41 -14.97 9.88
N LEU A 198 23.69 -14.24 8.81
CA LEU A 198 22.92 -14.23 7.58
C LEU A 198 23.60 -15.11 6.53
N PRO A 199 22.84 -15.96 5.82
CA PRO A 199 23.36 -16.59 4.62
C PRO A 199 23.83 -15.53 3.61
N PRO A 200 24.91 -15.78 2.84
CA PRO A 200 25.39 -14.85 1.82
C PRO A 200 24.27 -14.46 0.83
N TYR A 201 24.27 -13.21 0.41
CA TYR A 201 23.31 -12.70 -0.56
C TYR A 201 23.94 -11.63 -1.46
N GLN A 202 23.28 -11.38 -2.59
CA GLN A 202 23.59 -10.29 -3.51
C GLN A 202 22.36 -9.42 -3.67
N ARG A 203 22.54 -8.11 -3.67
CA ARG A 203 21.49 -7.13 -3.88
C ARG A 203 21.24 -6.93 -5.36
N GLU A 204 20.11 -7.42 -5.84
CA GLU A 204 19.70 -7.26 -7.24
C GLU A 204 19.22 -5.82 -7.55
N ASP A 205 18.61 -5.14 -6.56
CA ASP A 205 18.12 -3.77 -6.73
C ASP A 205 19.22 -2.78 -7.15
N LEU A 206 20.45 -2.94 -6.63
CA LEU A 206 21.60 -2.09 -6.96
C LEU A 206 22.13 -2.31 -8.39
N LEU A 207 21.79 -3.44 -9.03
CA LEU A 207 22.16 -3.71 -10.42
C LEU A 207 21.25 -3.00 -11.44
N VAL A 208 20.08 -2.56 -10.98
CA VAL A 208 19.01 -2.02 -11.84
C VAL A 208 18.85 -0.50 -11.68
N VAL A 209 19.04 0.04 -10.47
CA VAL A 209 18.88 1.47 -10.22
C VAL A 209 20.11 2.26 -10.73
N SER A 210 19.86 3.43 -11.28
CA SER A 210 20.92 4.33 -11.77
C SER A 210 21.66 5.07 -10.65
N ASP A 211 21.02 5.25 -9.51
CA ASP A 211 21.57 5.98 -8.35
C ASP A 211 21.32 5.16 -7.06
N PRO A 212 22.36 4.46 -6.56
CA PRO A 212 22.25 3.65 -5.34
C PRO A 212 21.84 4.44 -4.10
N SER A 213 22.08 5.76 -4.05
CA SER A 213 21.71 6.61 -2.91
C SER A 213 20.19 6.73 -2.71
N GLN A 214 19.41 6.37 -3.72
CA GLN A 214 17.95 6.31 -3.64
C GLN A 214 17.43 5.05 -2.90
N ARG A 215 18.31 4.10 -2.62
CA ARG A 215 17.98 2.80 -2.01
C ARG A 215 18.52 2.69 -0.58
N PRO A 216 17.94 1.81 0.24
CA PRO A 216 18.48 1.52 1.57
C PRO A 216 19.95 1.09 1.54
N SER A 217 20.71 1.44 2.57
CA SER A 217 22.10 1.01 2.75
C SER A 217 22.20 -0.51 3.00
N ASP A 218 23.39 -1.10 2.78
CA ASP A 218 23.62 -2.53 3.08
C ASP A 218 23.33 -2.86 4.53
N ARG A 219 23.67 -1.96 5.47
CA ARG A 219 23.38 -2.14 6.90
C ARG A 219 21.86 -2.19 7.20
N GLU A 220 21.05 -1.45 6.49
CA GLU A 220 19.59 -1.54 6.59
C GLU A 220 19.10 -2.83 5.96
N TYR A 221 19.68 -3.21 4.83
CA TYR A 221 19.30 -4.42 4.12
C TYR A 221 19.64 -5.69 4.94
N ASP A 222 20.77 -5.73 5.66
CA ASP A 222 21.08 -6.79 6.62
C ASP A 222 20.00 -6.94 7.69
N ARG A 223 19.44 -5.83 8.20
CA ARG A 223 18.34 -5.87 9.17
C ARG A 223 17.05 -6.40 8.55
N TYR A 224 16.74 -6.00 7.32
CA TYR A 224 15.58 -6.52 6.61
C TYR A 224 15.67 -8.03 6.44
N LEU A 225 16.80 -8.53 5.97
CA LEU A 225 17.02 -9.96 5.78
C LEU A 225 17.07 -10.73 7.11
N TRP A 226 17.56 -10.10 8.18
CA TRP A 226 17.53 -10.71 9.50
C TRP A 226 16.09 -10.90 10.01
N LEU A 227 15.21 -9.95 9.78
CA LEU A 227 13.79 -10.11 10.08
C LEU A 227 13.15 -11.24 9.26
N VAL A 228 13.50 -11.37 7.99
CA VAL A 228 13.06 -12.52 7.18
C VAL A 228 13.57 -13.83 7.79
N GLU A 229 14.83 -13.87 8.24
CA GLU A 229 15.40 -15.07 8.87
C GLU A 229 14.71 -15.41 10.20
N GLN A 230 14.33 -14.41 11.01
CA GLN A 230 13.51 -14.64 12.21
C GLN A 230 12.15 -15.25 11.88
N MET A 231 11.47 -14.75 10.82
CA MET A 231 10.20 -15.30 10.35
C MET A 231 10.34 -16.75 9.86
N ARG A 232 11.41 -17.06 9.14
CA ARG A 232 11.71 -18.42 8.70
C ARG A 232 11.90 -19.38 9.89
N ARG A 233 12.64 -18.95 10.91
CA ARG A 233 12.86 -19.73 12.16
C ARG A 233 11.57 -19.95 12.94
N ALA A 234 10.64 -18.99 12.89
CA ALA A 234 9.31 -19.10 13.48
C ALA A 234 8.32 -19.93 12.61
N GLY A 235 8.75 -20.45 11.44
CA GLY A 235 7.86 -21.16 10.52
C GLY A 235 6.69 -20.31 10.02
N TYR A 236 6.83 -18.98 10.06
CA TYR A 236 5.77 -18.01 9.73
C TYR A 236 4.48 -18.19 10.57
N ASP A 237 4.60 -18.75 11.76
CA ASP A 237 3.48 -18.91 12.68
C ASP A 237 3.14 -17.57 13.36
N ASP A 238 1.90 -17.12 13.23
CA ASP A 238 1.45 -15.80 13.70
C ASP A 238 1.70 -15.59 15.20
N TYR A 239 1.49 -16.63 16.03
CA TYR A 239 1.70 -16.56 17.47
C TYR A 239 3.20 -16.46 17.81
N GLN A 240 4.05 -17.24 17.12
CA GLN A 240 5.48 -17.18 17.27
C GLN A 240 6.03 -15.81 16.86
N LEU A 241 5.55 -15.27 15.72
CA LEU A 241 5.94 -13.93 15.24
C LEU A 241 5.62 -12.86 16.28
N ALA A 242 4.43 -12.88 16.87
CA ALA A 242 4.03 -11.90 17.88
C ALA A 242 4.99 -11.85 19.10
N SER A 243 5.53 -13.02 19.48
CA SER A 243 6.39 -13.15 20.66
C SER A 243 7.88 -12.96 20.38
N THR A 244 8.38 -13.39 19.21
CA THR A 244 9.83 -13.55 18.96
C THR A 244 10.46 -12.48 18.08
N MET A 245 9.67 -11.80 17.22
CA MET A 245 10.22 -10.82 16.29
C MET A 245 10.90 -9.66 17.03
N SER A 246 12.10 -9.29 16.60
CA SER A 246 12.85 -8.15 17.16
C SER A 246 12.30 -6.78 16.72
N PHE A 247 11.57 -6.73 15.60
CA PHE A 247 10.81 -5.58 15.13
C PHE A 247 9.33 -5.84 15.33
N ALA A 248 8.61 -4.93 16.00
CA ALA A 248 7.16 -4.96 16.13
C ALA A 248 6.65 -3.54 16.34
N VAL A 249 5.89 -3.02 15.38
CA VAL A 249 5.34 -1.66 15.42
C VAL A 249 3.84 -1.70 15.11
N GLU A 250 3.03 -1.09 15.97
CA GLU A 250 1.63 -0.79 15.69
C GLU A 250 1.59 0.40 14.73
N ASP A 251 1.29 0.11 13.45
CA ASP A 251 1.29 1.08 12.36
C ASP A 251 -0.10 1.72 12.20
N VAL A 252 -0.19 3.02 12.43
CA VAL A 252 -1.47 3.74 12.35
C VAL A 252 -1.97 3.91 10.91
N PHE A 253 -1.07 3.96 9.92
CA PHE A 253 -1.46 4.17 8.53
C PHE A 253 -2.07 2.89 7.93
N VAL A 254 -1.41 1.74 8.15
CA VAL A 254 -1.96 0.44 7.78
C VAL A 254 -3.25 0.15 8.55
N THR A 255 -3.31 0.52 9.83
CA THR A 255 -4.54 0.41 10.64
C THR A 255 -5.68 1.24 10.06
N ALA A 256 -5.43 2.47 9.64
CA ALA A 256 -6.45 3.33 9.03
C ALA A 256 -6.92 2.79 7.67
N ILE A 257 -6.02 2.29 6.83
CA ILE A 257 -6.38 1.61 5.58
C ILE A 257 -7.24 0.38 5.89
N PHE A 258 -6.89 -0.40 6.90
CA PHE A 258 -7.67 -1.58 7.29
C PHE A 258 -9.07 -1.22 7.78
N ALA A 259 -9.21 -0.21 8.64
CA ALA A 259 -10.50 0.28 9.10
C ALA A 259 -11.38 0.76 7.93
N LEU A 260 -10.78 1.52 6.99
CA LEU A 260 -11.44 1.95 5.76
C LEU A 260 -11.83 0.76 4.88
N ALA A 261 -10.94 -0.22 4.69
CA ALA A 261 -11.20 -1.40 3.88
C ALA A 261 -12.34 -2.26 4.46
N CYS A 262 -12.40 -2.40 5.79
CA CYS A 262 -13.53 -3.06 6.47
C CYS A 262 -14.85 -2.34 6.20
N GLU A 263 -14.89 -1.00 6.32
CA GLU A 263 -16.09 -0.19 6.02
C GLU A 263 -16.49 -0.33 4.55
N VAL A 264 -15.53 -0.24 3.62
CA VAL A 264 -15.78 -0.38 2.19
C VAL A 264 -16.35 -1.76 1.87
N LEU A 265 -15.74 -2.82 2.39
CA LEU A 265 -16.19 -4.19 2.14
C LEU A 265 -17.56 -4.46 2.78
N ALA A 266 -17.83 -3.91 3.96
CA ALA A 266 -19.13 -4.01 4.61
C ALA A 266 -20.24 -3.34 3.76
N ASN A 267 -19.99 -2.12 3.24
CA ASN A 267 -20.93 -1.42 2.37
C ASN A 267 -21.20 -2.20 1.06
N ILE A 268 -20.15 -2.79 0.46
CA ILE A 268 -20.30 -3.71 -0.69
C ILE A 268 -21.17 -4.90 -0.29
N GLY A 269 -20.91 -5.49 0.88
CA GLY A 269 -21.67 -6.64 1.39
C GLY A 269 -23.14 -6.34 1.59
N GLU A 270 -23.50 -5.16 2.11
CA GLU A 270 -24.91 -4.71 2.21
C GLU A 270 -25.55 -4.55 0.84
N GLU A 271 -24.87 -3.84 -0.07
CA GLU A 271 -25.40 -3.55 -1.41
C GLU A 271 -25.64 -4.83 -2.22
N TYR A 272 -24.71 -5.79 -2.14
CA TYR A 272 -24.75 -7.04 -2.90
C TYR A 272 -25.31 -8.23 -2.10
N LYS A 273 -25.92 -7.97 -0.94
CA LYS A 273 -26.64 -8.96 -0.11
C LYS A 273 -25.75 -10.15 0.31
N GLN A 274 -24.53 -9.87 0.68
CA GLN A 274 -23.61 -10.86 1.22
C GLN A 274 -24.04 -11.30 2.65
N PRO A 275 -23.48 -12.37 3.23
CA PRO A 275 -23.89 -12.88 4.54
C PRO A 275 -23.87 -11.81 5.63
N HIS A 276 -25.00 -11.59 6.29
CA HIS A 276 -25.15 -10.55 7.33
C HIS A 276 -24.17 -10.70 8.51
N ALA A 277 -23.75 -11.91 8.82
CA ALA A 277 -22.77 -12.15 9.88
C ALA A 277 -21.41 -11.52 9.53
N ASP A 278 -20.94 -11.73 8.29
CA ASP A 278 -19.69 -11.17 7.79
C ASP A 278 -19.75 -9.64 7.73
N VAL A 279 -20.88 -9.09 7.24
CA VAL A 279 -21.08 -7.64 7.15
C VAL A 279 -21.01 -6.98 8.54
N ARG A 280 -21.68 -7.55 9.55
CA ARG A 280 -21.62 -7.05 10.93
C ARG A 280 -20.21 -7.14 11.51
N GLU A 281 -19.50 -8.22 11.24
CA GLU A 281 -18.13 -8.43 11.71
C GLU A 281 -17.19 -7.36 11.09
N LEU A 282 -17.32 -7.09 9.80
CA LEU A 282 -16.57 -6.05 9.10
C LEU A 282 -16.84 -4.64 9.66
N TYR A 283 -18.09 -4.28 9.93
CA TYR A 283 -18.39 -3.00 10.59
C TYR A 283 -17.81 -2.92 12.00
N SER A 284 -17.88 -4.00 12.78
CA SER A 284 -17.27 -4.06 14.12
C SER A 284 -15.76 -3.81 14.07
N TRP A 285 -15.07 -4.42 13.09
CA TRP A 285 -13.63 -4.14 12.89
C TRP A 285 -13.39 -2.71 12.42
N ALA A 286 -14.17 -2.19 11.49
CA ALA A 286 -14.05 -0.79 11.04
C ALA A 286 -14.11 0.17 12.24
N GLU A 287 -15.05 0.02 13.15
CA GLU A 287 -15.21 0.83 14.36
C GLU A 287 -14.03 0.63 15.34
N ARG A 288 -13.66 -0.63 15.62
CA ARG A 288 -12.57 -0.95 16.57
C ARG A 288 -11.24 -0.36 16.11
N PHE A 289 -10.86 -0.56 14.86
CA PHE A 289 -9.57 -0.09 14.33
C PHE A 289 -9.57 1.42 14.07
N ARG A 290 -10.71 2.02 13.71
CA ARG A 290 -10.88 3.47 13.70
C ARG A 290 -10.65 4.08 15.09
N ALA A 291 -11.25 3.51 16.12
CA ALA A 291 -11.04 3.93 17.50
C ALA A 291 -9.57 3.77 17.93
N GLY A 292 -8.92 2.68 17.51
CA GLY A 292 -7.49 2.45 17.72
C GLY A 292 -6.61 3.54 17.11
N VAL A 293 -6.89 3.98 15.88
CA VAL A 293 -6.20 5.12 15.24
C VAL A 293 -6.45 6.41 16.02
N VAL A 294 -7.70 6.72 16.35
CA VAL A 294 -8.07 7.97 17.08
C VAL A 294 -7.39 8.03 18.45
N ALA A 295 -7.26 6.91 19.15
CA ALA A 295 -6.58 6.84 20.45
C ALA A 295 -5.09 7.20 20.40
N THR A 296 -4.45 7.17 19.22
CA THR A 296 -3.04 7.56 19.06
C THR A 296 -2.82 9.05 18.77
N THR A 297 -3.90 9.80 18.57
CA THR A 297 -3.82 11.18 18.04
C THR A 297 -3.42 12.20 19.09
N ASP A 298 -2.70 13.21 18.64
CA ASP A 298 -2.52 14.45 19.40
C ASP A 298 -3.85 15.22 19.46
N ALA A 299 -4.30 15.57 20.66
CA ALA A 299 -5.63 16.17 20.87
C ALA A 299 -5.82 17.52 20.17
N ARG A 300 -4.74 18.30 19.95
CA ARG A 300 -4.76 19.62 19.33
C ARG A 300 -4.73 19.58 17.82
N THR A 301 -3.90 18.71 17.27
CA THR A 301 -3.63 18.65 15.82
C THR A 301 -4.38 17.52 15.12
N GLY A 302 -4.76 16.48 15.85
CA GLY A 302 -5.32 15.25 15.29
C GLY A 302 -4.29 14.33 14.64
N ALA A 303 -3.01 14.70 14.68
CA ALA A 303 -1.93 13.92 14.09
C ALA A 303 -1.76 12.58 14.81
N ALA A 304 -1.82 11.48 14.07
CA ALA A 304 -1.66 10.12 14.60
C ALA A 304 -0.18 9.76 14.78
N ARG A 305 0.09 8.77 15.63
CA ARG A 305 1.44 8.29 15.95
C ARG A 305 1.48 6.77 15.98
N ASP A 306 2.54 6.20 15.43
CA ASP A 306 2.81 4.77 15.55
C ASP A 306 3.33 4.45 16.97
N PHE A 307 3.26 3.18 17.36
CA PHE A 307 3.75 2.72 18.65
C PHE A 307 4.74 1.55 18.48
N ASP A 308 5.98 1.74 18.92
CA ASP A 308 6.98 0.68 18.96
C ASP A 308 6.69 -0.25 20.12
N VAL A 309 6.26 -1.48 19.82
CA VAL A 309 5.86 -2.49 20.80
C VAL A 309 7.06 -3.04 21.57
N ARG A 310 8.24 -3.10 20.96
CA ARG A 310 9.46 -3.62 21.61
C ARG A 310 10.09 -2.59 22.53
N LEU A 311 10.13 -1.33 22.09
CA LEU A 311 10.71 -0.24 22.88
C LEU A 311 9.67 0.45 23.80
N GLN A 312 8.39 0.06 23.74
CA GLN A 312 7.28 0.60 24.54
C GLN A 312 7.21 2.14 24.45
N ARG A 313 7.21 2.67 23.20
CA ARG A 313 7.28 4.12 22.99
C ARG A 313 6.53 4.58 21.74
N TRP A 314 6.00 5.78 21.80
CA TRP A 314 5.42 6.46 20.64
C TRP A 314 6.48 6.91 19.64
N ILE A 315 6.15 6.80 18.36
CA ILE A 315 6.95 7.26 17.23
C ILE A 315 6.34 8.57 16.74
N ASN A 316 7.07 9.68 16.92
CA ASN A 316 6.60 11.03 16.61
C ASN A 316 7.33 11.58 15.37
N THR A 317 7.28 10.88 14.24
CA THR A 317 7.93 11.28 12.99
C THR A 317 6.92 11.94 12.05
N GLU A 318 7.27 13.10 11.49
CA GLU A 318 6.40 13.85 10.61
C GLU A 318 6.37 13.27 9.19
N THR A 319 5.56 12.24 9.02
CA THR A 319 5.37 11.53 7.75
C THR A 319 3.88 11.47 7.38
N LEU A 320 3.57 10.94 6.20
CA LEU A 320 2.18 10.73 5.75
C LEU A 320 1.32 9.96 6.75
N SER A 321 1.93 9.10 7.58
CA SER A 321 1.19 8.29 8.56
C SER A 321 0.44 9.13 9.58
N MET A 322 0.91 10.34 9.89
CA MET A 322 0.22 11.22 10.82
C MET A 322 -1.18 11.64 10.35
N PHE A 323 -1.47 11.51 9.05
CA PHE A 323 -2.77 11.79 8.46
C PHE A 323 -3.68 10.56 8.37
N ALA A 324 -3.33 9.46 9.00
CA ALA A 324 -4.15 8.24 9.09
C ALA A 324 -5.62 8.51 9.44
N PRO A 325 -5.97 9.42 10.39
CA PRO A 325 -7.37 9.71 10.69
C PRO A 325 -8.16 10.32 9.53
N LEU A 326 -7.51 10.98 8.56
CA LEU A 326 -8.19 11.47 7.36
C LEU A 326 -8.67 10.33 6.46
N LEU A 327 -8.03 9.14 6.53
CA LEU A 327 -8.45 7.96 5.77
C LEU A 327 -9.67 7.28 6.39
N CYS A 328 -9.62 6.99 7.69
CA CYS A 328 -10.67 6.20 8.35
C CYS A 328 -11.73 7.03 9.10
N GLY A 329 -11.49 8.33 9.33
CA GLY A 329 -12.40 9.19 10.09
C GLY A 329 -12.31 9.01 11.61
N GLY A 330 -13.36 9.46 12.31
CA GLY A 330 -13.52 9.28 13.75
C GLY A 330 -13.06 10.46 14.62
N LEU A 331 -12.38 11.46 14.07
CA LEU A 331 -12.00 12.66 14.81
C LEU A 331 -13.21 13.59 15.04
N PRO A 332 -13.21 14.34 16.16
CA PRO A 332 -14.09 15.50 16.31
C PRO A 332 -13.87 16.51 15.16
N ARG A 333 -14.95 17.16 14.71
CA ARG A 333 -14.92 18.06 13.54
C ARG A 333 -13.83 19.13 13.59
N ASP A 334 -13.59 19.74 14.75
CA ASP A 334 -12.58 20.81 14.88
C ASP A 334 -11.16 20.26 14.83
N THR A 335 -10.93 19.08 15.40
CA THR A 335 -9.65 18.38 15.33
C THR A 335 -9.38 17.90 13.90
N GLU A 336 -10.39 17.38 13.20
CA GLU A 336 -10.29 16.98 11.79
C GLU A 336 -9.95 18.18 10.89
N ARG A 337 -10.58 19.34 11.12
CA ARG A 337 -10.21 20.57 10.40
C ARG A 337 -8.77 21.01 10.70
N SER A 338 -8.30 20.82 11.94
CA SER A 338 -6.91 21.12 12.29
C SER A 338 -5.93 20.22 11.57
N LEU A 339 -6.25 18.91 11.44
CA LEU A 339 -5.45 17.95 10.71
C LEU A 339 -5.45 18.25 9.21
N LEU A 340 -6.60 18.65 8.63
CA LEU A 340 -6.68 19.09 7.22
C LEU A 340 -5.83 20.34 6.97
N ARG A 341 -5.88 21.34 7.86
CA ARG A 341 -4.99 22.52 7.75
C ARG A 341 -3.51 22.16 7.82
N LEU A 342 -3.17 21.15 8.62
CA LEU A 342 -1.79 20.65 8.68
C LEU A 342 -1.38 19.96 7.38
N PHE A 343 -2.27 19.13 6.81
CA PHE A 343 -2.05 18.46 5.52
C PHE A 343 -1.87 19.44 4.37
N GLU A 344 -2.72 20.47 4.31
CA GLU A 344 -2.72 21.52 3.28
C GLU A 344 -1.70 22.63 3.54
N GLY A 345 -1.10 22.64 4.71
CA GLY A 345 -0.22 23.69 5.19
C GLY A 345 1.23 23.56 4.74
N PRO A 346 2.08 24.54 5.13
CA PRO A 346 3.47 24.65 4.68
C PRO A 346 4.39 23.51 5.16
N ARG A 347 3.90 22.64 6.02
CA ARG A 347 4.65 21.45 6.46
C ARG A 347 4.46 20.25 5.53
N PHE A 348 3.46 20.27 4.63
CA PHE A 348 3.15 19.19 3.67
C PHE A 348 2.73 19.79 2.32
N CYS A 349 1.51 19.56 1.83
CA CYS A 349 1.08 19.93 0.47
C CYS A 349 1.21 21.42 0.14
N GLY A 350 1.17 22.31 1.12
CA GLY A 350 1.31 23.76 0.95
C GLY A 350 2.73 24.29 1.15
N HIS A 351 3.75 23.43 1.19
CA HIS A 351 5.14 23.91 1.30
C HIS A 351 5.51 24.73 0.05
N PRO A 352 6.06 25.95 0.20
CA PRO A 352 6.25 26.89 -0.92
C PRO A 352 7.17 26.40 -2.03
N ASP A 353 8.12 25.53 -1.71
CA ASP A 353 9.10 25.01 -2.68
C ASP A 353 8.63 23.75 -3.40
N LEU A 354 7.46 23.17 -3.04
CA LEU A 354 6.95 22.00 -3.76
C LEU A 354 6.64 22.34 -5.23
N ARG A 355 7.08 21.48 -6.13
CA ARG A 355 6.77 21.61 -7.56
C ARG A 355 5.28 21.43 -7.84
N TYR A 356 4.65 20.52 -7.12
CA TYR A 356 3.23 20.19 -7.15
C TYR A 356 2.69 20.15 -5.73
N ALA A 357 1.48 20.65 -5.51
CA ALA A 357 0.83 20.66 -4.18
C ALA A 357 0.33 19.26 -3.78
N LEU A 358 1.26 18.30 -3.73
CA LEU A 358 1.04 16.90 -3.39
C LEU A 358 1.75 16.52 -2.09
N PRO A 359 1.24 15.52 -1.34
CA PRO A 359 1.81 15.17 -0.05
C PRO A 359 3.14 14.41 -0.21
N PRO A 360 4.29 14.97 0.24
CA PRO A 360 5.53 14.22 0.34
C PRO A 360 5.44 13.16 1.43
N SER A 361 6.20 12.07 1.30
CA SER A 361 6.17 10.94 2.25
C SER A 361 6.67 11.32 3.65
N THR A 362 7.55 12.32 3.73
CA THR A 362 8.03 12.93 4.97
C THR A 362 7.93 14.45 4.82
N SER A 363 7.59 15.15 5.89
CA SER A 363 7.49 16.62 5.92
C SER A 363 8.78 17.29 5.45
N PRO A 364 8.75 18.23 4.46
CA PRO A 364 9.95 18.94 4.00
C PRO A 364 10.71 19.71 5.07
N VAL A 365 10.04 20.07 6.16
CA VAL A 365 10.67 20.76 7.28
C VAL A 365 11.17 19.83 8.39
N SER A 366 10.99 18.53 8.23
CA SER A 366 11.54 17.54 9.16
C SER A 366 13.05 17.38 8.96
N LYS A 367 13.79 17.22 10.06
CA LYS A 367 15.23 16.89 10.03
C LYS A 367 15.52 15.54 9.33
N ASP A 368 14.53 14.67 9.29
CA ASP A 368 14.63 13.31 8.73
C ASP A 368 14.26 13.28 7.23
N PHE A 369 13.90 14.44 6.65
CA PHE A 369 13.56 14.59 5.24
C PHE A 369 14.78 14.38 4.33
N ARG A 370 14.58 13.61 3.27
CA ARG A 370 15.54 13.38 2.19
C ARG A 370 14.78 13.36 0.87
N SER A 371 14.92 14.38 0.07
CA SER A 371 14.05 14.61 -1.10
C SER A 371 14.11 13.52 -2.19
N ARG A 372 15.18 12.73 -2.20
CA ARG A 372 15.45 11.71 -3.25
C ARG A 372 15.44 10.27 -2.71
N GLU A 373 15.34 10.07 -1.40
CA GLU A 373 15.56 8.77 -0.77
C GLU A 373 14.24 8.06 -0.44
N TYR A 374 13.72 7.31 -1.39
CA TYR A 374 12.60 6.36 -1.31
C TYR A 374 11.42 6.90 -0.46
N TRP A 375 11.12 6.33 0.71
CA TRP A 375 10.03 6.80 1.59
C TRP A 375 10.45 7.88 2.61
N ARG A 376 11.54 8.59 2.37
CA ARG A 376 12.05 9.63 3.29
C ARG A 376 11.79 11.07 2.84
N GLY A 377 11.05 11.25 1.75
CA GLY A 377 10.74 12.60 1.24
C GLY A 377 9.92 12.63 -0.03
N PRO A 378 10.20 11.79 -1.05
CA PRO A 378 9.53 11.81 -2.33
C PRO A 378 8.00 11.78 -2.26
N VAL A 379 7.38 12.30 -3.33
CA VAL A 379 5.93 12.23 -3.57
C VAL A 379 5.61 10.92 -4.29
N TRP A 380 4.61 10.19 -3.78
CA TRP A 380 4.16 8.90 -4.30
C TRP A 380 2.79 9.02 -4.94
N PRO A 381 2.64 8.77 -6.25
CA PRO A 381 1.37 8.91 -6.96
C PRO A 381 0.23 8.11 -6.35
N VAL A 382 0.50 6.88 -5.90
CA VAL A 382 -0.52 6.03 -5.24
C VAL A 382 -1.02 6.62 -3.92
N MET A 383 -0.18 7.33 -3.17
CA MET A 383 -0.62 8.01 -1.93
C MET A 383 -1.49 9.22 -2.27
N SER A 384 -1.09 10.02 -3.26
CA SER A 384 -1.90 11.13 -3.77
C SER A 384 -3.25 10.62 -4.29
N TRP A 385 -3.26 9.48 -5.00
CA TRP A 385 -4.48 8.82 -5.45
C TRP A 385 -5.35 8.37 -4.27
N LEU A 386 -4.78 7.69 -3.28
CA LEU A 386 -5.51 7.18 -2.12
C LEU A 386 -6.19 8.32 -1.36
N PHE A 387 -5.47 9.40 -1.06
CA PHE A 387 -6.06 10.57 -0.40
C PHE A 387 -7.13 11.24 -1.26
N SER A 388 -6.92 11.37 -2.57
CA SER A 388 -7.93 11.96 -3.47
C SER A 388 -9.23 11.13 -3.50
N TRP A 389 -9.11 9.80 -3.56
CA TRP A 389 -10.25 8.89 -3.54
C TRP A 389 -11.01 8.97 -2.21
N VAL A 390 -10.29 8.93 -1.08
CA VAL A 390 -10.90 9.05 0.25
C VAL A 390 -11.56 10.40 0.44
N PHE A 391 -10.94 11.49 -0.01
CA PHE A 391 -11.51 12.84 0.11
C PHE A 391 -12.82 12.96 -0.70
N ALA A 392 -12.89 12.38 -1.90
CA ALA A 392 -14.15 12.29 -2.65
C ALA A 392 -15.22 11.52 -1.86
N ARG A 393 -14.89 10.36 -1.32
CA ARG A 393 -15.78 9.52 -0.52
C ARG A 393 -16.31 10.24 0.74
N ARG A 394 -15.48 11.10 1.34
CA ARG A 394 -15.84 11.90 2.53
C ARG A 394 -16.56 13.22 2.21
N GLY A 395 -16.88 13.46 0.92
CA GLY A 395 -17.57 14.67 0.48
C GLY A 395 -16.68 15.91 0.37
N TRP A 396 -15.36 15.75 0.45
CA TRP A 396 -14.38 16.86 0.28
C TRP A 396 -13.98 16.98 -1.20
N ALA A 397 -14.96 17.26 -2.05
CA ALA A 397 -14.82 17.21 -3.50
C ALA A 397 -13.73 18.15 -4.04
N GLU A 398 -13.61 19.36 -3.52
CA GLU A 398 -12.59 20.34 -3.93
C GLU A 398 -11.17 19.83 -3.64
N ARG A 399 -10.94 19.26 -2.43
CA ARG A 399 -9.66 18.68 -2.04
C ARG A 399 -9.28 17.48 -2.88
N SER A 400 -10.25 16.62 -3.14
CA SER A 400 -10.09 15.49 -4.06
C SER A 400 -9.69 15.97 -5.45
N PHE A 401 -10.39 16.97 -5.99
CA PHE A 401 -10.10 17.55 -7.30
C PHE A 401 -8.67 18.14 -7.37
N MET A 402 -8.25 18.88 -6.33
CA MET A 402 -6.90 19.47 -6.29
C MET A 402 -5.80 18.40 -6.32
N LEU A 403 -5.91 17.34 -5.49
CA LEU A 403 -4.94 16.25 -5.51
C LEU A 403 -4.90 15.52 -6.88
N ARG A 404 -6.06 15.27 -7.47
CA ARG A 404 -6.19 14.69 -8.81
C ARG A 404 -5.52 15.58 -9.86
N ALA A 405 -5.82 16.87 -9.88
CA ALA A 405 -5.29 17.82 -10.84
C ALA A 405 -3.75 17.93 -10.75
N GLU A 406 -3.21 18.04 -9.54
CA GLU A 406 -1.78 18.11 -9.32
C GLU A 406 -1.08 16.77 -9.64
N GLY A 407 -1.70 15.62 -9.31
CA GLY A 407 -1.20 14.30 -9.68
C GLY A 407 -1.14 14.08 -11.18
N LEU A 408 -2.15 14.53 -11.93
CA LEU A 408 -2.15 14.50 -13.40
C LEU A 408 -1.11 15.45 -14.01
N ARG A 409 -0.88 16.61 -13.39
CA ARG A 409 0.21 17.52 -13.80
C ARG A 409 1.58 16.90 -13.57
N GLN A 410 1.78 16.23 -12.42
CA GLN A 410 3.03 15.52 -12.11
C GLN A 410 3.33 14.41 -13.14
N ALA A 411 2.33 13.65 -13.53
CA ALA A 411 2.47 12.55 -14.49
C ALA A 411 2.44 13.00 -15.96
N SER A 412 2.30 14.31 -16.24
CA SER A 412 2.01 14.84 -17.60
C SER A 412 3.14 14.63 -18.61
N ASP A 413 4.36 14.33 -18.17
CA ASP A 413 5.48 13.94 -19.01
C ASP A 413 5.41 12.48 -19.52
N GLY A 414 4.52 11.67 -18.92
CA GLY A 414 4.32 10.27 -19.25
C GLY A 414 5.47 9.35 -18.82
N SER A 415 6.28 9.74 -17.85
CA SER A 415 7.35 8.93 -17.28
C SER A 415 6.82 7.75 -16.46
N PHE A 416 5.66 7.91 -15.81
CA PHE A 416 5.04 6.94 -14.89
C PHE A 416 6.06 6.36 -13.90
N ALA A 417 6.82 7.27 -13.27
CA ALA A 417 7.83 6.89 -12.29
C ALA A 417 7.20 6.32 -11.02
N GLU A 418 7.98 5.55 -10.28
CA GLU A 418 7.58 4.98 -9.00
C GLU A 418 7.25 6.08 -7.99
N TYR A 419 8.11 7.10 -7.90
CA TYR A 419 7.96 8.30 -7.07
C TYR A 419 8.67 9.48 -7.70
N TYR A 420 8.47 10.68 -7.13
CA TYR A 420 8.98 11.92 -7.70
C TYR A 420 9.67 12.77 -6.63
N GLU A 421 10.77 13.44 -7.02
CA GLU A 421 11.44 14.44 -6.19
C GLU A 421 10.48 15.63 -5.93
N PRO A 422 10.23 16.03 -4.67
CA PRO A 422 9.16 16.97 -4.34
C PRO A 422 9.33 18.38 -4.91
N PHE A 423 10.58 18.88 -4.99
CA PHE A 423 10.87 20.29 -5.35
C PHE A 423 11.05 20.48 -6.86
N THR A 424 11.64 19.53 -7.53
CA THR A 424 11.91 19.60 -8.97
C THR A 424 10.82 18.92 -9.80
N GLY A 425 10.15 17.93 -9.23
CA GLY A 425 9.24 17.03 -9.96
C GLY A 425 9.99 15.97 -10.78
N GLU A 426 11.29 15.78 -10.55
CA GLU A 426 12.09 14.77 -11.25
C GLU A 426 11.55 13.35 -10.95
N PRO A 427 11.35 12.52 -12.00
CA PRO A 427 10.95 11.13 -11.83
C PRO A 427 12.10 10.29 -11.24
N LEU A 428 11.79 9.45 -10.25
CA LEU A 428 12.72 8.62 -9.50
C LEU A 428 12.24 7.17 -9.40
N GLY A 429 13.12 6.26 -9.01
CA GLY A 429 12.83 4.84 -8.88
C GLY A 429 12.61 4.16 -10.24
N SER A 430 11.66 3.25 -10.33
CA SER A 430 11.26 2.63 -11.60
C SER A 430 10.55 3.62 -12.51
N MET A 431 10.89 3.65 -13.80
CA MET A 431 10.27 4.53 -14.81
C MET A 431 9.08 3.91 -15.54
N GLN A 432 8.69 2.70 -15.23
CA GLN A 432 7.58 1.98 -15.86
C GLN A 432 6.72 1.34 -14.76
N GLN A 433 6.35 2.14 -13.78
CA GLN A 433 5.63 1.68 -12.61
C GLN A 433 4.13 1.52 -12.90
N SER A 434 3.65 0.30 -12.73
CA SER A 434 2.25 -0.06 -13.05
C SER A 434 1.23 0.71 -12.21
N TRP A 435 1.46 0.88 -10.91
CA TRP A 435 0.52 1.61 -10.04
C TRP A 435 0.39 3.09 -10.38
N THR A 436 1.47 3.74 -10.88
CA THR A 436 1.41 5.14 -11.30
C THR A 436 0.56 5.28 -12.55
N ALA A 437 0.76 4.40 -13.55
CA ALA A 437 -0.08 4.36 -14.73
C ALA A 437 -1.54 4.05 -14.38
N ALA A 438 -1.78 3.13 -13.45
CA ALA A 438 -3.09 2.77 -12.95
C ALA A 438 -3.80 3.95 -12.25
N SER A 439 -3.09 4.68 -11.37
CA SER A 439 -3.62 5.87 -10.71
C SER A 439 -4.05 6.95 -11.72
N VAL A 440 -3.23 7.17 -12.74
CA VAL A 440 -3.54 8.12 -13.82
C VAL A 440 -4.78 7.71 -14.60
N LEU A 441 -4.92 6.42 -14.94
CA LEU A 441 -6.10 5.92 -15.65
C LEU A 441 -7.39 6.12 -14.88
N ASP A 442 -7.38 5.79 -13.57
CA ASP A 442 -8.56 5.98 -12.73
C ASP A 442 -8.89 7.47 -12.52
N TRP A 443 -7.90 8.35 -12.44
CA TRP A 443 -8.11 9.79 -12.38
C TRP A 443 -8.71 10.36 -13.68
N LEU A 444 -8.43 9.76 -14.83
CA LEU A 444 -8.94 10.21 -16.15
C LEU A 444 -10.29 9.58 -16.52
N GLY A 445 -10.66 8.43 -15.94
CA GLY A 445 -11.95 7.74 -16.15
C GLY A 445 -13.02 8.21 -15.21
#